data_1eca851a126a32da8ccfc9a5e446ae88
#
_entry.id   1eca851a126a32da8ccfc9a5e446ae88
#
_cell.length_a   1.000
_cell.length_b   1.000
_cell.length_c   1.000
_cell.angle_alpha   90.00
_cell.angle_beta   90.00
_cell.angle_gamma   90.00
#
_symmetry.space_group_name_H-M   'P 1'
#
loop_
_entity.id
_entity.type
_entity.pdbx_description
1 polymer ?
#
loop_
_entity_poly.entity_id
_entity_poly.type
_entity_poly.pdbx_seq_one_letter_code
_entity_poly.pdbx_strand_id
1 'polypeptide(L)'
;MLNNIKTIFTSKLFYILVALIFIVPFLYEKLPIRIDITQQSSLPQKIWLTYSDLAVESEYILFIPPKTKYTLDSNIEYLKKISCNEDDLLVVDENRDYFCNDKYIGTASKYDGNKNLIENFVFSGIIPKNKYFVTGTHPLSHDSKYFGFIDKSQILRKAKPFF
;
A
#
# COMPACT_ATOMS: atom_id res chain seq x y z
N MET A 1 -22.20 44.42 -2.48
CA MET A 1 -21.66 43.07 -2.21
C MET A 1 -21.77 42.14 -3.45
N LEU A 2 -22.90 42.09 -4.14
CA LEU A 2 -23.07 41.24 -5.36
C LEU A 2 -22.15 41.62 -6.54
N ASN A 3 -21.81 42.89 -6.75
CA ASN A 3 -20.94 43.31 -7.86
C ASN A 3 -19.49 42.83 -7.69
N ASN A 4 -18.97 42.74 -6.45
CA ASN A 4 -17.63 42.23 -6.21
C ASN A 4 -17.52 40.70 -6.49
N ILE A 5 -18.58 39.95 -6.27
CA ILE A 5 -18.61 38.51 -6.55
C ILE A 5 -18.57 38.26 -8.07
N LYS A 6 -19.36 39.02 -8.87
CA LYS A 6 -19.31 38.93 -10.33
C LYS A 6 -17.94 39.24 -10.91
N THR A 7 -17.24 40.25 -10.38
CA THR A 7 -15.90 40.62 -10.86
C THR A 7 -14.85 39.55 -10.59
N ILE A 8 -14.96 38.81 -9.48
CA ILE A 8 -14.08 37.67 -9.18
C ILE A 8 -14.26 36.54 -10.20
N PHE A 9 -15.51 36.16 -10.47
CA PHE A 9 -15.82 35.08 -11.42
C PHE A 9 -15.46 35.39 -12.88
N THR A 10 -15.34 36.65 -13.26
CA THR A 10 -14.96 37.06 -14.62
C THR A 10 -13.46 37.36 -14.76
N SER A 11 -12.68 37.31 -13.67
CA SER A 11 -11.26 37.58 -13.73
C SER A 11 -10.49 36.39 -14.35
N LYS A 12 -9.53 36.69 -15.25
CA LYS A 12 -8.61 35.67 -15.81
C LYS A 12 -7.92 34.87 -14.70
N LEU A 13 -7.62 35.51 -13.57
CA LEU A 13 -7.01 34.89 -12.42
C LEU A 13 -7.88 33.78 -11.82
N PHE A 14 -9.20 33.98 -11.74
CA PHE A 14 -10.12 32.94 -11.26
C PHE A 14 -10.05 31.68 -12.13
N TYR A 15 -10.09 31.80 -13.44
CA TYR A 15 -9.99 30.65 -14.34
C TYR A 15 -8.63 29.95 -14.26
N ILE A 16 -7.55 30.71 -14.09
CA ILE A 16 -6.21 30.14 -13.88
C ILE A 16 -6.17 29.35 -12.58
N LEU A 17 -6.68 29.88 -11.47
CA LEU A 17 -6.73 29.16 -10.20
C LEU A 17 -7.57 27.90 -10.25
N VAL A 18 -8.73 27.96 -10.91
CA VAL A 18 -9.57 26.77 -11.13
C VAL A 18 -8.83 25.73 -11.97
N ALA A 19 -8.18 26.13 -13.05
CA ALA A 19 -7.40 25.22 -13.88
C ALA A 19 -6.26 24.55 -13.10
N LEU A 20 -5.57 25.31 -12.24
CA LEU A 20 -4.48 24.78 -11.39
C LEU A 20 -4.98 23.72 -10.40
N ILE A 21 -6.19 23.86 -9.84
CA ILE A 21 -6.78 22.86 -8.93
C ILE A 21 -6.89 21.49 -9.59
N PHE A 22 -7.14 21.43 -10.91
CA PHE A 22 -7.23 20.17 -11.64
C PHE A 22 -5.89 19.71 -12.24
N ILE A 23 -5.08 20.64 -12.71
CA ILE A 23 -3.81 20.32 -13.39
C ILE A 23 -2.75 19.87 -12.40
N VAL A 24 -2.62 20.53 -11.24
CA VAL A 24 -1.56 20.23 -10.26
C VAL A 24 -1.67 18.79 -9.72
N PRO A 25 -2.82 18.30 -9.25
CA PRO A 25 -2.97 16.91 -8.82
C PRO A 25 -2.64 15.92 -9.92
N PHE A 26 -3.11 16.16 -11.15
CA PHE A 26 -2.85 15.30 -12.30
C PHE A 26 -1.35 15.21 -12.65
N LEU A 27 -0.62 16.32 -12.57
CA LEU A 27 0.83 16.35 -12.77
C LEU A 27 1.56 15.67 -11.63
N TYR A 28 1.10 15.86 -10.38
CA TYR A 28 1.70 15.26 -9.19
C TYR A 28 1.70 13.73 -9.27
N GLU A 29 0.61 13.12 -9.71
CA GLU A 29 0.48 11.67 -9.91
C GLU A 29 1.55 11.11 -10.87
N LYS A 30 1.99 11.91 -11.84
CA LYS A 30 2.97 11.51 -12.86
C LYS A 30 4.42 11.77 -12.47
N LEU A 31 4.67 12.40 -11.32
CA LEU A 31 6.04 12.64 -10.88
C LEU A 31 6.79 11.31 -10.65
N PRO A 32 8.05 11.19 -11.12
CA PRO A 32 8.86 10.01 -10.89
C PRO A 32 9.14 9.77 -9.40
N ILE A 33 9.22 10.85 -8.61
CA ILE A 33 9.37 10.81 -7.16
C ILE A 33 8.29 11.71 -6.56
N ARG A 34 7.57 11.20 -5.55
CA ARG A 34 6.58 11.98 -4.81
C ARG A 34 6.65 11.69 -3.30
N ILE A 35 6.07 12.59 -2.50
CA ILE A 35 5.92 12.41 -1.06
C ILE A 35 4.50 11.89 -0.81
N ASP A 36 4.38 10.70 -0.23
CA ASP A 36 3.11 10.12 0.15
C ASP A 36 2.95 10.11 1.67
N ILE A 37 1.77 10.48 2.14
CA ILE A 37 1.42 10.50 3.56
C ILE A 37 0.41 9.39 3.82
N THR A 38 0.76 8.44 4.70
CA THR A 38 -0.12 7.34 5.06
C THR A 38 -0.87 7.62 6.36
N GLN A 39 -2.18 7.48 6.33
CA GLN A 39 -3.01 7.52 7.54
C GLN A 39 -3.11 6.14 8.21
N GLN A 40 -2.74 5.09 7.50
CA GLN A 40 -2.82 3.71 7.99
C GLN A 40 -1.79 3.46 9.10
N SER A 41 -2.21 2.74 10.14
CA SER A 41 -1.35 2.32 11.25
C SER A 41 -0.52 1.06 10.96
N SER A 42 -0.57 0.55 9.73
CA SER A 42 0.10 -0.70 9.34
C SER A 42 1.63 -0.64 9.45
N LEU A 43 2.20 0.56 9.29
CA LEU A 43 3.64 0.85 9.42
C LEU A 43 3.82 2.03 10.37
N PRO A 44 4.95 2.11 11.11
CA PRO A 44 5.18 3.17 12.08
C PRO A 44 5.43 4.53 11.43
N GLN A 45 6.04 4.54 10.24
CA GLN A 45 6.32 5.77 9.50
C GLN A 45 5.05 6.31 8.83
N LYS A 46 4.96 7.64 8.74
CA LYS A 46 3.81 8.32 8.13
C LYS A 46 4.14 9.02 6.81
N ILE A 47 5.39 9.43 6.63
CA ILE A 47 5.82 10.17 5.44
C ILE A 47 6.81 9.30 4.65
N TRP A 48 6.55 9.17 3.36
CA TRP A 48 7.27 8.28 2.47
C TRP A 48 7.69 9.00 1.19
N LEU A 49 8.90 8.73 0.73
CA LEU A 49 9.32 9.03 -0.65
C LEU A 49 8.99 7.82 -1.52
N THR A 50 8.15 8.02 -2.52
CA THR A 50 7.77 6.95 -3.45
C THR A 50 8.31 7.20 -4.84
N TYR A 51 8.72 6.12 -5.49
CA TYR A 51 9.44 6.12 -6.76
C TYR A 51 8.68 5.29 -7.79
N SER A 52 8.41 5.84 -8.98
CA SER A 52 7.81 5.10 -10.10
C SER A 52 8.78 4.10 -10.74
N ASP A 53 10.09 4.34 -10.57
CA ASP A 53 11.11 3.37 -10.99
C ASP A 53 11.15 2.20 -10.02
N LEU A 54 10.71 1.03 -10.47
CA LEU A 54 10.68 -0.19 -9.66
C LEU A 54 12.07 -0.82 -9.48
N ALA A 55 13.10 -0.34 -10.17
CA ALA A 55 14.49 -0.74 -9.95
C ALA A 55 15.10 -0.10 -8.69
N VAL A 56 14.46 0.94 -8.13
CA VAL A 56 14.91 1.52 -6.85
C VAL A 56 14.89 0.44 -5.77
N GLU A 57 16.04 0.21 -5.16
CA GLU A 57 16.18 -0.75 -4.07
C GLU A 57 15.38 -0.27 -2.85
N SER A 58 14.38 -1.04 -2.48
CA SER A 58 13.54 -0.78 -1.30
C SER A 58 12.78 -2.02 -0.89
N GLU A 59 12.68 -2.20 0.42
CA GLU A 59 11.85 -3.24 1.04
C GLU A 59 10.36 -2.85 1.10
N TYR A 60 10.00 -1.60 0.83
CA TYR A 60 8.62 -1.12 0.93
C TYR A 60 8.06 -0.83 -0.45
N ILE A 61 6.79 -1.15 -0.63
CA ILE A 61 6.08 -0.97 -1.89
C ILE A 61 4.69 -0.39 -1.67
N LEU A 62 4.26 0.41 -2.64
CA LEU A 62 2.89 0.85 -2.83
C LEU A 62 2.27 -0.03 -3.93
N PHE A 63 1.11 -0.62 -3.66
CA PHE A 63 0.49 -1.59 -4.57
C PHE A 63 -1.03 -1.60 -4.41
N ILE A 64 -1.72 -2.16 -5.41
CA ILE A 64 -3.16 -2.45 -5.34
C ILE A 64 -3.33 -3.89 -4.80
N PRO A 65 -3.99 -4.07 -3.64
CA PRO A 65 -4.16 -5.39 -3.05
C PRO A 65 -5.07 -6.29 -3.91
N PRO A 66 -4.92 -7.61 -3.84
CA PRO A 66 -5.85 -8.55 -4.46
C PRO A 66 -7.28 -8.34 -3.93
N LYS A 67 -8.27 -8.53 -4.80
CA LYS A 67 -9.69 -8.50 -4.39
C LYS A 67 -10.01 -9.72 -3.55
N THR A 68 -10.48 -9.48 -2.33
CA THR A 68 -10.93 -10.52 -1.41
C THR A 68 -12.24 -10.09 -0.75
N LYS A 69 -12.89 -11.00 -0.02
CA LYS A 69 -14.08 -10.65 0.80
C LYS A 69 -13.78 -9.57 1.86
N TYR A 70 -12.52 -9.33 2.18
CA TYR A 70 -12.06 -8.35 3.16
C TYR A 70 -11.52 -7.06 2.52
N THR A 71 -11.30 -7.04 1.20
CA THR A 71 -10.84 -5.88 0.45
C THR A 71 -12.03 -5.30 -0.29
N LEU A 72 -12.76 -4.37 0.35
CA LEU A 72 -14.04 -3.87 -0.13
C LEU A 72 -13.90 -2.89 -1.32
N ASP A 73 -12.78 -2.16 -1.41
CA ASP A 73 -12.54 -1.19 -2.46
C ASP A 73 -11.31 -1.58 -3.30
N SER A 74 -11.51 -1.70 -4.60
CA SER A 74 -10.45 -2.09 -5.56
C SER A 74 -9.47 -0.96 -5.91
N ASN A 75 -9.70 0.25 -5.42
CA ASN A 75 -8.91 1.43 -5.77
C ASN A 75 -8.04 1.93 -4.60
N ILE A 76 -8.07 1.23 -3.45
CA ILE A 76 -7.25 1.60 -2.31
C ILE A 76 -5.82 1.08 -2.51
N GLU A 77 -4.86 1.99 -2.49
CA GLU A 77 -3.44 1.66 -2.50
C GLU A 77 -2.97 1.27 -1.09
N TYR A 78 -2.21 0.19 -1.01
CA TYR A 78 -1.59 -0.28 0.23
C TYR A 78 -0.09 -0.05 0.21
N LEU A 79 0.44 0.46 1.32
CA LEU A 79 1.87 0.52 1.57
C LEU A 79 2.25 -0.54 2.59
N LYS A 80 3.14 -1.46 2.20
CA LYS A 80 3.61 -2.57 3.05
C LYS A 80 5.08 -2.85 2.82
N LYS A 81 5.67 -3.61 3.76
CA LYS A 81 7.00 -4.17 3.63
C LYS A 81 6.94 -5.49 2.86
N ILE A 82 7.85 -5.70 1.90
CA ILE A 82 8.12 -7.04 1.35
C ILE A 82 8.85 -7.83 2.43
N SER A 83 8.20 -8.87 2.92
CA SER A 83 8.75 -9.70 3.99
C SER A 83 9.26 -11.03 3.49
N CYS A 84 8.84 -11.45 2.27
CA CYS A 84 9.35 -12.63 1.61
C CYS A 84 9.25 -12.44 0.09
N ASN A 85 10.31 -12.77 -0.64
CA ASN A 85 10.42 -12.55 -2.08
C ASN A 85 10.07 -13.82 -2.87
N GLU A 86 10.00 -13.69 -4.19
CA GLU A 86 10.05 -14.86 -5.08
C GLU A 86 11.28 -15.71 -4.77
N ASP A 87 11.16 -17.02 -4.93
CA ASP A 87 12.16 -18.05 -4.64
C ASP A 87 12.51 -18.24 -3.15
N ASP A 88 12.01 -17.42 -2.23
CA ASP A 88 12.15 -17.65 -0.79
C ASP A 88 11.20 -18.77 -0.32
N LEU A 89 11.57 -19.45 0.76
CA LEU A 89 10.74 -20.42 1.45
C LEU A 89 9.79 -19.72 2.42
N LEU A 90 8.49 -19.74 2.16
CA LEU A 90 7.46 -19.30 3.10
C LEU A 90 6.84 -20.49 3.81
N VAL A 91 6.73 -20.42 5.13
CA VAL A 91 6.07 -21.44 5.96
C VAL A 91 5.10 -20.74 6.91
N VAL A 92 3.93 -21.36 7.11
CA VAL A 92 2.98 -20.98 8.15
C VAL A 92 2.70 -22.19 9.03
N ASP A 93 2.74 -21.99 10.35
CA ASP A 93 2.48 -23.04 11.32
C ASP A 93 1.02 -23.07 11.82
N GLU A 94 0.72 -24.01 12.71
CA GLU A 94 -0.63 -24.19 13.32
C GLU A 94 -1.04 -23.01 14.20
N ASN A 95 -0.08 -22.23 14.72
CA ASN A 95 -0.30 -21.03 15.49
C ASN A 95 -0.59 -19.80 14.63
N ARG A 96 -0.55 -19.95 13.29
CA ARG A 96 -0.69 -18.90 12.29
C ARG A 96 0.53 -17.95 12.29
N ASP A 97 1.70 -18.46 12.71
CA ASP A 97 2.98 -17.76 12.64
C ASP A 97 3.60 -18.01 11.27
N TYR A 98 4.05 -16.92 10.64
CA TYR A 98 4.67 -16.93 9.32
C TYR A 98 6.17 -16.77 9.42
N PHE A 99 6.88 -17.59 8.64
CA PHE A 99 8.34 -17.59 8.56
C PHE A 99 8.77 -17.49 7.11
N CYS A 100 9.77 -16.66 6.84
CA CYS A 100 10.44 -16.54 5.54
C CYS A 100 11.91 -16.96 5.71
N ASN A 101 12.32 -18.04 5.04
CA ASN A 101 13.65 -18.63 5.22
C ASN A 101 14.00 -18.76 6.71
N ASP A 102 13.12 -19.42 7.47
CA ASP A 102 13.21 -19.63 8.93
C ASP A 102 13.13 -18.36 9.80
N LYS A 103 13.07 -17.19 9.20
CA LYS A 103 12.92 -15.94 9.94
C LYS A 103 11.44 -15.63 10.17
N TYR A 104 11.04 -15.45 11.43
CA TYR A 104 9.69 -15.01 11.79
C TYR A 104 9.35 -13.64 11.19
N ILE A 105 8.20 -13.54 10.52
CA ILE A 105 7.71 -12.32 9.84
C ILE A 105 6.33 -11.86 10.32
N GLY A 106 5.74 -12.54 11.27
CA GLY A 106 4.50 -12.10 11.93
C GLY A 106 3.47 -13.20 12.09
N THR A 107 2.45 -12.93 12.92
CA THR A 107 1.32 -13.82 13.21
C THR A 107 0.04 -13.25 12.60
N ALA A 108 -0.82 -14.11 12.03
CA ALA A 108 -2.15 -13.71 11.62
C ALA A 108 -3.14 -13.78 12.81
N SER A 109 -3.80 -12.67 13.13
CA SER A 109 -4.87 -12.66 14.13
C SER A 109 -6.00 -13.62 13.73
N LYS A 110 -6.62 -14.26 14.73
CA LYS A 110 -7.83 -15.07 14.54
C LYS A 110 -9.09 -14.21 14.37
N TYR A 111 -9.01 -12.96 14.82
CA TYR A 111 -10.15 -12.04 14.84
C TYR A 111 -9.79 -10.72 14.18
N ASP A 112 -10.74 -10.11 13.49
CA ASP A 112 -10.65 -8.75 12.99
C ASP A 112 -10.84 -7.71 14.12
N GLY A 113 -10.78 -6.40 13.77
CA GLY A 113 -11.00 -5.32 14.72
C GLY A 113 -12.40 -5.29 15.37
N ASN A 114 -13.39 -5.97 14.77
CA ASN A 114 -14.76 -6.12 15.24
C ASN A 114 -15.00 -7.45 15.97
N LYS A 115 -13.94 -8.22 16.25
CA LYS A 115 -13.98 -9.55 16.89
C LYS A 115 -14.68 -10.64 16.06
N ASN A 116 -14.82 -10.47 14.74
CA ASN A 116 -15.25 -11.52 13.85
C ASN A 116 -14.10 -12.45 13.50
N LEU A 117 -14.38 -13.74 13.35
CA LEU A 117 -13.39 -14.71 12.89
C LEU A 117 -12.93 -14.35 11.47
N ILE A 118 -11.61 -14.35 11.28
CA ILE A 118 -10.98 -14.10 9.99
C ILE A 118 -10.06 -15.27 9.61
N GLU A 119 -10.20 -15.74 8.38
CA GLU A 119 -9.33 -16.78 7.83
C GLU A 119 -7.98 -16.15 7.46
N ASN A 120 -6.89 -16.92 7.62
CA ASN A 120 -5.58 -16.54 7.13
C ASN A 120 -5.24 -17.30 5.85
N PHE A 121 -4.32 -16.75 5.09
CA PHE A 121 -3.73 -17.40 3.93
C PHE A 121 -2.79 -18.52 4.38
N VAL A 122 -3.07 -19.76 3.97
CA VAL A 122 -2.25 -20.93 4.31
C VAL A 122 -1.41 -21.32 3.12
N PHE A 123 -0.10 -21.29 3.27
CA PHE A 123 0.85 -21.70 2.26
C PHE A 123 2.17 -22.12 2.92
N SER A 124 2.75 -23.24 2.47
CA SER A 124 4.10 -23.66 2.86
C SER A 124 4.83 -24.18 1.63
N GLY A 125 5.91 -23.51 1.24
CA GLY A 125 6.69 -23.82 0.05
C GLY A 125 7.45 -22.63 -0.51
N ILE A 126 8.07 -22.84 -1.66
CA ILE A 126 8.80 -21.79 -2.38
C ILE A 126 7.82 -20.83 -3.03
N ILE A 127 8.02 -19.51 -2.79
CA ILE A 127 7.19 -18.46 -3.39
C ILE A 127 7.38 -18.48 -4.92
N PRO A 128 6.29 -18.52 -5.70
CA PRO A 128 6.39 -18.54 -7.16
C PRO A 128 7.02 -17.26 -7.72
N LYS A 129 7.57 -17.36 -8.93
CA LYS A 129 8.11 -16.21 -9.68
C LYS A 129 7.11 -15.06 -9.79
N ASN A 130 7.61 -13.83 -9.69
CA ASN A 130 6.84 -12.59 -9.73
C ASN A 130 5.78 -12.46 -8.62
N LYS A 131 5.89 -13.23 -7.55
CA LYS A 131 5.04 -13.14 -6.35
C LYS A 131 5.84 -12.61 -5.16
N TYR A 132 5.17 -11.85 -4.32
CA TYR A 132 5.75 -11.30 -3.10
C TYR A 132 4.78 -11.50 -1.93
N PHE A 133 5.35 -11.75 -0.75
CA PHE A 133 4.58 -11.77 0.49
C PHE A 133 4.89 -10.51 1.29
N VAL A 134 3.87 -9.70 1.53
CA VAL A 134 4.02 -8.37 2.15
C VAL A 134 3.35 -8.34 3.51
N THR A 135 3.96 -7.65 4.48
CA THR A 135 3.39 -7.50 5.82
C THR A 135 3.44 -6.06 6.31
N GLY A 136 2.54 -5.74 7.23
CA GLY A 136 2.66 -4.57 8.09
C GLY A 136 3.17 -4.97 9.46
N THR A 137 3.62 -3.99 10.26
CA THR A 137 4.11 -4.20 11.63
C THR A 137 3.00 -4.19 12.66
N HIS A 138 1.83 -3.62 12.34
CA HIS A 138 0.70 -3.60 13.26
C HIS A 138 0.03 -4.99 13.35
N PRO A 139 -0.33 -5.48 14.56
CA PRO A 139 -0.93 -6.82 14.73
C PRO A 139 -2.22 -7.03 13.91
N LEU A 140 -3.02 -5.99 13.72
CA LEU A 140 -4.24 -6.02 12.91
C LEU A 140 -4.01 -5.52 11.47
N SER A 141 -2.78 -5.55 10.99
CA SER A 141 -2.49 -5.17 9.60
C SER A 141 -3.17 -6.13 8.63
N HIS A 142 -4.01 -5.58 7.76
CA HIS A 142 -4.55 -6.36 6.64
C HIS A 142 -3.48 -6.42 5.54
N ASP A 143 -2.87 -7.60 5.38
CA ASP A 143 -1.72 -7.84 4.53
C ASP A 143 -1.71 -9.27 3.98
N SER A 144 -0.60 -9.74 3.43
CA SER A 144 -0.48 -11.06 2.80
C SER A 144 -0.84 -12.22 3.71
N LYS A 145 -0.80 -12.03 5.03
CA LYS A 145 -1.30 -13.06 5.96
C LYS A 145 -2.80 -13.37 5.78
N TYR A 146 -3.54 -12.50 5.08
CA TYR A 146 -4.98 -12.67 4.83
C TYR A 146 -5.33 -12.76 3.34
N PHE A 147 -4.70 -11.94 2.47
CA PHE A 147 -5.02 -11.94 1.05
C PHE A 147 -4.03 -12.75 0.19
N GLY A 148 -2.96 -13.30 0.78
CA GLY A 148 -1.96 -14.09 0.06
C GLY A 148 -0.95 -13.24 -0.70
N PHE A 149 -0.41 -13.81 -1.78
CA PHE A 149 0.61 -13.15 -2.57
C PHE A 149 0.07 -11.96 -3.34
N ILE A 150 0.95 -10.99 -3.58
CA ILE A 150 0.76 -9.95 -4.60
C ILE A 150 1.62 -10.28 -5.82
N ASP A 151 1.13 -9.94 -6.99
CA ASP A 151 1.88 -10.01 -8.24
C ASP A 151 2.78 -8.78 -8.42
N LYS A 152 3.91 -8.96 -9.09
CA LYS A 152 4.79 -7.85 -9.47
C LYS A 152 4.05 -6.76 -10.26
N SER A 153 3.08 -7.14 -11.08
CA SER A 153 2.25 -6.22 -11.86
C SER A 153 1.31 -5.34 -11.02
N GLN A 154 1.05 -5.72 -9.76
CA GLN A 154 0.25 -4.94 -8.83
C GLN A 154 1.06 -3.84 -8.12
N ILE A 155 2.39 -3.88 -8.22
CA ILE A 155 3.27 -2.89 -7.62
C ILE A 155 3.23 -1.62 -8.45
N LEU A 156 2.81 -0.53 -7.83
CA LEU A 156 2.73 0.79 -8.45
C LEU A 156 4.02 1.57 -8.26
N ARG A 157 4.60 1.51 -7.06
CA ARG A 157 5.78 2.32 -6.69
C ARG A 157 6.63 1.60 -5.63
N LYS A 158 7.92 1.89 -5.63
CA LYS A 158 8.81 1.60 -4.49
C LYS A 158 8.70 2.73 -3.48
N ALA A 159 8.89 2.44 -2.18
CA ALA A 159 8.77 3.44 -1.15
C ALA A 159 9.93 3.38 -0.14
N LYS A 160 10.42 4.54 0.29
CA LYS A 160 11.41 4.66 1.36
C LYS A 160 10.84 5.56 2.47
N PRO A 161 11.00 5.22 3.75
CA PRO A 161 10.57 6.08 4.83
C PRO A 161 11.34 7.40 4.77
N PHE A 162 10.61 8.51 4.93
CA PHE A 162 11.23 9.84 4.97
C PHE A 162 11.44 10.28 6.42
N PHE A 163 10.46 9.96 7.29
CA PHE A 163 10.52 10.07 8.76
C PHE A 163 9.63 9.02 9.42
#